data_e19b7ca6eaab07d71d1f84d344699df9
#
_entry.id   e19b7ca6eaab07d71d1f84d344699df9
#
_cell.length_a   1.000
_cell.length_b   1.000
_cell.length_c   1.000
_cell.angle_alpha   90.00
_cell.angle_beta   90.00
_cell.angle_gamma   90.00
#
_symmetry.space_group_name_H-M   'P 1'
#
loop_
_entity.id
_entity.type
_entity.pdbx_description
1 polymer ?
#
loop_
_entity_poly.entity_id
_entity_poly.type
_entity_poly.pdbx_seq_one_letter_code
_entity_poly.pdbx_strand_id
1 'polypeptide(L)'
;IGLSENPPVCYNPPMHVKGIRFGFPLVKRFGIIKHHETYTVTWNRHPGPEIHYVLKGDIAWELRGREAPLAVSGGSFGIIPANVRHRAIDNKGTPAVRLGAILERPLPERAGGTPFTAEDLRRIFRQFGEHGGASRRFTSRLRATLRELTDALSIENATRPDGQLRLRMLAASLIYETFAACGEPESLSKGVDVIPQIRKWIDAHLAEEIALPRLVKLSGYGRSRFFDLFFADTGLTPNDYLVRARINRAKQELARPAFGGTLLGLAARCGFKSATVFSATFRRHVGVSPSRFRAEALS
;
A
#
# COMPACT_ATOMS: atom_id res chain seq x y z
N ILE A 1 -6.61 -35.59 -14.69
CA ILE A 1 -5.37 -35.56 -13.92
C ILE A 1 -5.33 -34.17 -13.30
N GLY A 2 -5.79 -34.12 -12.01
CA GLY A 2 -5.96 -32.88 -11.28
C GLY A 2 -4.62 -32.33 -10.78
N LEU A 3 -4.36 -31.09 -11.05
CA LEU A 3 -3.36 -30.29 -10.35
C LEU A 3 -4.04 -29.69 -9.12
N SER A 4 -3.72 -30.20 -7.94
CA SER A 4 -4.08 -29.61 -6.67
C SER A 4 -3.19 -28.37 -6.47
N GLU A 5 -3.69 -27.19 -6.81
CA GLU A 5 -3.08 -25.96 -6.36
C GLU A 5 -3.44 -25.75 -4.89
N ASN A 6 -2.51 -26.09 -4.01
CA ASN A 6 -2.57 -25.64 -2.63
C ASN A 6 -2.38 -24.12 -2.63
N PRO A 7 -3.34 -23.33 -2.09
CA PRO A 7 -3.13 -21.92 -1.91
C PRO A 7 -1.98 -21.70 -0.92
N PRO A 8 -1.12 -20.71 -1.14
CA PRO A 8 -0.04 -20.43 -0.21
C PRO A 8 -0.60 -20.10 1.17
N VAL A 9 -0.07 -20.79 2.16
CA VAL A 9 -0.39 -20.65 3.59
C VAL A 9 -0.12 -19.20 4.03
N CYS A 10 -1.11 -18.58 4.68
CA CYS A 10 -1.20 -17.23 5.28
C CYS A 10 -2.07 -16.21 4.52
N TYR A 11 -3.18 -16.66 3.98
CA TYR A 11 -4.25 -15.76 3.57
C TYR A 11 -5.15 -15.49 4.79
N ASN A 12 -4.87 -14.40 5.52
CA ASN A 12 -5.89 -13.83 6.38
C ASN A 12 -6.93 -13.19 5.45
N PRO A 13 -8.15 -13.74 5.31
CA PRO A 13 -9.11 -13.27 4.32
C PRO A 13 -9.33 -11.77 4.53
N PRO A 14 -9.21 -10.94 3.50
CA PRO A 14 -9.39 -9.52 3.64
C PRO A 14 -10.80 -9.26 4.15
N MET A 15 -10.93 -8.44 5.21
CA MET A 15 -12.23 -8.02 5.69
C MET A 15 -12.89 -7.14 4.63
N HIS A 16 -13.89 -7.68 3.95
CA HIS A 16 -14.65 -6.95 2.93
C HIS A 16 -16.11 -6.72 3.39
N VAL A 17 -16.54 -5.47 3.30
CA VAL A 17 -17.93 -5.08 3.51
C VAL A 17 -18.48 -4.49 2.22
N LYS A 18 -19.60 -5.06 1.73
CA LYS A 18 -20.31 -4.52 0.56
C LYS A 18 -21.14 -3.32 0.98
N GLY A 19 -21.10 -2.24 0.18
CA GLY A 19 -21.85 -1.02 0.46
C GLY A 19 -23.37 -1.24 0.59
N ILE A 20 -23.92 -2.17 -0.18
CA ILE A 20 -25.36 -2.51 -0.09
C ILE A 20 -25.77 -3.06 1.29
N ARG A 21 -24.85 -3.67 2.04
CA ARG A 21 -25.15 -4.18 3.40
C ARG A 21 -25.40 -3.08 4.41
N PHE A 22 -24.84 -1.90 4.22
CA PHE A 22 -25.07 -0.75 5.08
C PHE A 22 -25.81 0.39 4.37
N GLY A 23 -26.51 0.07 3.26
CA GLY A 23 -27.37 1.01 2.55
C GLY A 23 -26.63 2.13 1.80
N PHE A 24 -25.42 1.88 1.31
CA PHE A 24 -24.63 2.82 0.52
C PHE A 24 -24.24 2.20 -0.84
N PRO A 25 -25.17 2.14 -1.80
CA PRO A 25 -25.02 1.38 -3.06
C PRO A 25 -23.91 1.92 -3.98
N LEU A 26 -23.48 3.15 -3.77
CA LEU A 26 -22.37 3.75 -4.52
C LEU A 26 -21.04 3.03 -4.28
N VAL A 27 -20.86 2.41 -3.13
CA VAL A 27 -19.68 1.61 -2.81
C VAL A 27 -19.98 0.14 -3.10
N LYS A 28 -19.29 -0.44 -4.07
CA LYS A 28 -19.35 -1.87 -4.34
C LYS A 28 -18.83 -2.66 -3.15
N ARG A 29 -17.63 -2.28 -2.65
CA ARG A 29 -17.05 -2.84 -1.44
C ARG A 29 -15.97 -1.93 -0.85
N PHE A 30 -15.82 -2.00 0.45
CA PHE A 30 -14.63 -1.64 1.18
C PHE A 30 -13.86 -2.90 1.59
N GLY A 31 -12.53 -2.81 1.69
CA GLY A 31 -11.73 -3.91 2.21
C GLY A 31 -10.44 -3.42 2.83
N ILE A 32 -10.16 -3.90 4.04
CA ILE A 32 -8.85 -3.75 4.67
C ILE A 32 -8.03 -4.98 4.29
N ILE A 33 -6.88 -4.74 3.66
CA ILE A 33 -5.98 -5.78 3.18
C ILE A 33 -4.63 -5.58 3.84
N LYS A 34 -4.17 -6.62 4.53
CA LYS A 34 -2.83 -6.68 5.13
C LYS A 34 -1.97 -7.57 4.26
N HIS A 35 -0.94 -6.99 3.67
CA HIS A 35 0.04 -7.71 2.87
C HIS A 35 1.23 -8.06 3.77
N HIS A 36 1.56 -9.32 3.89
CA HIS A 36 2.69 -9.79 4.70
C HIS A 36 3.87 -10.28 3.86
N GLU A 37 3.63 -10.64 2.59
CA GLU A 37 4.61 -11.22 1.67
C GLU A 37 4.37 -10.80 0.22
N THR A 38 5.23 -11.27 -0.68
CA THR A 38 5.13 -11.14 -2.14
C THR A 38 3.74 -11.53 -2.64
N TYR A 39 3.06 -10.60 -3.25
CA TYR A 39 1.68 -10.79 -3.66
C TYR A 39 1.47 -10.27 -5.10
N THR A 40 1.27 -11.20 -6.01
CA THR A 40 0.88 -10.87 -7.39
C THR A 40 -0.58 -11.24 -7.59
N VAL A 41 -1.39 -10.28 -8.03
CA VAL A 41 -2.80 -10.52 -8.32
C VAL A 41 -3.02 -10.71 -9.81
N THR A 42 -4.04 -11.45 -10.13
CA THR A 42 -4.58 -11.53 -11.50
C THR A 42 -5.04 -10.16 -12.00
N TRP A 43 -5.01 -9.98 -13.31
CA TRP A 43 -5.55 -8.79 -13.93
C TRP A 43 -7.04 -8.62 -13.67
N ASN A 44 -7.41 -7.47 -13.12
CA ASN A 44 -8.78 -7.08 -12.83
C ASN A 44 -9.22 -5.90 -13.71
N ARG A 45 -10.53 -5.72 -13.84
CA ARG A 45 -11.17 -4.56 -14.46
C ARG A 45 -12.59 -4.43 -13.91
N HIS A 46 -13.01 -3.21 -13.60
CA HIS A 46 -14.38 -2.92 -13.17
C HIS A 46 -14.85 -1.56 -13.69
N PRO A 47 -16.18 -1.35 -13.77
CA PRO A 47 -16.78 -0.18 -14.44
C PRO A 47 -16.64 1.11 -13.63
N GLY A 48 -16.38 1.05 -12.33
CA GLY A 48 -16.14 2.22 -11.49
C GLY A 48 -14.67 2.36 -11.09
N PRO A 49 -14.25 3.50 -10.55
CA PRO A 49 -12.89 3.69 -10.08
C PRO A 49 -12.63 2.85 -8.83
N GLU A 50 -11.37 2.44 -8.65
CA GLU A 50 -10.89 1.84 -7.42
C GLU A 50 -9.89 2.78 -6.76
N ILE A 51 -10.07 3.00 -5.46
CA ILE A 51 -9.21 3.89 -4.69
C ILE A 51 -8.49 3.06 -3.64
N HIS A 52 -7.18 3.20 -3.59
CA HIS A 52 -6.33 2.52 -2.63
C HIS A 52 -5.73 3.53 -1.65
N TYR A 53 -6.17 3.47 -0.41
CA TYR A 53 -5.60 4.25 0.68
C TYR A 53 -4.56 3.41 1.39
N VAL A 54 -3.29 3.68 1.14
CA VAL A 54 -2.18 2.94 1.77
C VAL A 54 -1.93 3.55 3.15
N LEU A 55 -2.28 2.79 4.18
CA LEU A 55 -2.16 3.22 5.57
C LEU A 55 -0.73 3.03 6.08
N LYS A 56 -0.07 1.93 5.66
CA LYS A 56 1.32 1.58 6.02
C LYS A 56 1.99 0.84 4.86
N GLY A 57 3.30 1.02 4.74
CA GLY A 57 4.11 0.37 3.70
C GLY A 57 3.93 0.99 2.32
N ASP A 58 4.31 0.25 1.29
CA ASP A 58 4.24 0.66 -0.11
C ASP A 58 3.53 -0.40 -0.93
N ILE A 59 2.74 0.01 -1.87
CA ILE A 59 2.09 -0.88 -2.84
C ILE A 59 2.17 -0.23 -4.22
N ALA A 60 2.30 -1.05 -5.26
CA ALA A 60 2.27 -0.58 -6.63
C ALA A 60 1.27 -1.39 -7.46
N TRP A 61 0.72 -0.74 -8.47
CA TRP A 61 -0.18 -1.36 -9.46
C TRP A 61 0.34 -1.14 -10.87
N GLU A 62 0.37 -2.19 -11.63
CA GLU A 62 0.54 -2.13 -13.07
C GLU A 62 -0.82 -1.78 -13.69
N LEU A 63 -0.85 -0.73 -14.50
CA LEU A 63 -2.02 -0.26 -15.21
C LEU A 63 -1.79 -0.46 -16.71
N ARG A 64 -2.68 -1.20 -17.39
CA ARG A 64 -2.54 -1.43 -18.82
C ARG A 64 -2.60 -0.12 -19.60
N GLY A 65 -1.64 0.09 -20.48
CA GLY A 65 -1.50 1.34 -21.24
C GLY A 65 -0.65 2.42 -20.56
N ARG A 66 0.00 2.09 -19.44
CA ARG A 66 1.00 2.96 -18.80
C ARG A 66 2.34 2.23 -18.70
N GLU A 67 3.43 2.96 -18.96
CA GLU A 67 4.80 2.45 -18.82
C GLU A 67 5.22 2.33 -17.35
N ALA A 68 4.87 3.33 -16.54
CA ALA A 68 5.21 3.34 -15.13
C ALA A 68 4.04 2.85 -14.25
N PRO A 69 4.31 1.99 -13.26
CA PRO A 69 3.30 1.56 -12.32
C PRO A 69 2.83 2.71 -11.42
N LEU A 70 1.58 2.63 -10.96
CA LEU A 70 1.05 3.48 -9.92
C LEU A 70 1.63 3.03 -8.57
N ALA A 71 2.65 3.73 -8.09
CA ALA A 71 3.23 3.49 -6.77
C ALA A 71 2.57 4.39 -5.72
N VAL A 72 2.11 3.79 -4.62
CA VAL A 72 1.43 4.48 -3.51
C VAL A 72 2.10 4.09 -2.21
N SER A 73 2.61 5.08 -1.50
CA SER A 73 3.28 4.93 -0.21
C SER A 73 2.32 5.15 0.97
N GLY A 74 2.71 4.69 2.16
CA GLY A 74 1.97 4.92 3.40
C GLY A 74 1.63 6.40 3.61
N GLY A 75 0.40 6.67 4.07
CA GLY A 75 -0.13 8.02 4.19
C GLY A 75 -0.57 8.67 2.88
N SER A 76 -0.71 7.87 1.81
CA SER A 76 -1.13 8.34 0.47
C SER A 76 -2.26 7.48 -0.09
N PHE A 77 -2.95 8.01 -1.09
CA PHE A 77 -3.92 7.24 -1.87
C PHE A 77 -3.57 7.30 -3.36
N GLY A 78 -4.01 6.28 -4.07
CA GLY A 78 -3.95 6.22 -5.52
C GLY A 78 -5.31 5.83 -6.09
N ILE A 79 -5.66 6.38 -7.24
CA ILE A 79 -6.92 6.11 -7.93
C ILE A 79 -6.62 5.32 -9.20
N ILE A 80 -7.22 4.15 -9.33
CA ILE A 80 -7.25 3.40 -10.57
C ILE A 80 -8.52 3.81 -11.32
N PRO A 81 -8.41 4.36 -12.53
CA PRO A 81 -9.57 4.83 -13.27
C PRO A 81 -10.54 3.70 -13.63
N ALA A 82 -11.79 4.06 -13.84
CA ALA A 82 -12.81 3.15 -14.33
C ALA A 82 -12.38 2.46 -15.64
N ASN A 83 -12.71 1.17 -15.78
CA ASN A 83 -12.44 0.35 -16.96
C ASN A 83 -10.96 0.12 -17.31
N VAL A 84 -10.01 0.55 -16.51
CA VAL A 84 -8.57 0.27 -16.70
C VAL A 84 -8.25 -1.13 -16.16
N ARG A 85 -7.63 -1.98 -17.01
CA ARG A 85 -7.10 -3.27 -16.56
C ARG A 85 -5.88 -3.01 -15.68
N HIS A 86 -5.85 -3.63 -14.52
CA HIS A 86 -4.80 -3.43 -13.52
C HIS A 86 -4.54 -4.69 -12.72
N ARG A 87 -3.36 -4.76 -12.15
CA ARG A 87 -2.99 -5.76 -11.15
C ARG A 87 -2.05 -5.14 -10.11
N ALA A 88 -2.15 -5.59 -8.87
CA ALA A 88 -1.13 -5.26 -7.89
C ALA A 88 0.17 -6.00 -8.25
N ILE A 89 1.29 -5.35 -8.03
CA ILE A 89 2.62 -5.95 -8.19
C ILE A 89 3.28 -6.09 -6.82
N ASP A 90 4.25 -6.99 -6.76
CA ASP A 90 5.00 -7.26 -5.55
C ASP A 90 5.58 -5.97 -4.94
N ASN A 91 5.28 -5.74 -3.69
CA ASN A 91 5.82 -4.63 -2.91
C ASN A 91 7.20 -4.93 -2.31
N LYS A 92 7.94 -5.86 -2.92
CA LYS A 92 9.30 -6.26 -2.51
C LYS A 92 9.36 -6.85 -1.09
N GLY A 93 8.32 -7.57 -0.68
CA GLY A 93 8.25 -8.22 0.64
C GLY A 93 8.14 -7.25 1.83
N THR A 94 7.84 -5.99 1.60
CA THR A 94 7.56 -5.03 2.67
C THR A 94 6.11 -5.17 3.11
N PRO A 95 5.81 -5.38 4.40
CA PRO A 95 4.43 -5.44 4.86
C PRO A 95 3.70 -4.14 4.54
N ALA A 96 2.49 -4.28 4.04
CA ALA A 96 1.66 -3.13 3.77
C ALA A 96 0.24 -3.33 4.29
N VAL A 97 -0.40 -2.24 4.69
CA VAL A 97 -1.80 -2.20 5.09
C VAL A 97 -2.49 -1.14 4.24
N ARG A 98 -3.53 -1.56 3.54
CA ARG A 98 -4.34 -0.65 2.74
C ARG A 98 -5.83 -0.84 2.99
N LEU A 99 -6.59 0.22 2.83
CA LEU A 99 -8.03 0.16 2.60
C LEU A 99 -8.27 0.32 1.09
N GLY A 100 -8.95 -0.64 0.49
CA GLY A 100 -9.41 -0.56 -0.89
C GLY A 100 -10.89 -0.20 -0.95
N ALA A 101 -11.24 0.76 -1.80
CA ALA A 101 -12.63 1.15 -2.07
C ALA A 101 -12.90 0.99 -3.56
N ILE A 102 -13.80 0.09 -3.94
CA ILE A 102 -14.31 0.01 -5.30
C ILE A 102 -15.65 0.72 -5.34
N LEU A 103 -15.75 1.74 -6.19
CA LEU A 103 -16.99 2.45 -6.39
C LEU A 103 -17.78 1.83 -7.56
N GLU A 104 -19.09 1.95 -7.50
CA GLU A 104 -19.96 1.60 -8.61
C GLU A 104 -20.05 2.78 -9.60
N ARG A 105 -20.39 2.47 -10.84
CA ARG A 105 -20.67 3.51 -11.82
C ARG A 105 -21.82 4.41 -11.31
N PRO A 106 -21.70 5.75 -11.39
CA PRO A 106 -22.76 6.63 -10.95
C PRO A 106 -23.95 6.51 -11.93
N LEU A 107 -24.99 5.86 -11.49
CA LEU A 107 -26.29 5.81 -12.15
C LEU A 107 -27.26 6.68 -11.34
N PRO A 108 -28.23 7.37 -11.96
CA PRO A 108 -29.20 8.19 -11.25
C PRO A 108 -29.87 7.46 -10.08
N GLU A 109 -30.18 6.16 -10.27
CA GLU A 109 -30.80 5.33 -9.24
C GLU A 109 -29.89 5.07 -8.03
N ARG A 110 -28.58 5.22 -8.19
CA ARG A 110 -27.59 5.00 -7.11
C ARG A 110 -27.27 6.26 -6.30
N ALA A 111 -27.76 7.41 -6.72
CA ALA A 111 -27.73 8.62 -5.90
C ALA A 111 -28.69 8.48 -4.69
N GLY A 112 -29.75 7.68 -4.81
CA GLY A 112 -30.61 7.32 -3.71
C GLY A 112 -29.81 6.61 -2.59
N GLY A 113 -29.98 7.06 -1.34
CA GLY A 113 -29.24 6.54 -0.19
C GLY A 113 -27.84 7.15 0.01
N THR A 114 -27.44 8.13 -0.80
CA THR A 114 -26.22 8.92 -0.60
C THR A 114 -26.57 10.40 -0.38
N PRO A 115 -25.72 11.19 0.28
CA PRO A 115 -25.93 12.63 0.42
C PRO A 115 -25.58 13.42 -0.85
N PHE A 116 -25.15 12.74 -1.93
CA PHE A 116 -24.70 13.36 -3.17
C PHE A 116 -25.84 13.43 -4.19
N THR A 117 -25.97 14.56 -4.84
CA THR A 117 -26.81 14.70 -6.02
C THR A 117 -26.19 13.99 -7.23
N ALA A 118 -26.96 13.76 -8.28
CA ALA A 118 -26.43 13.22 -9.53
C ALA A 118 -25.35 14.13 -10.15
N GLU A 119 -25.45 15.45 -9.95
CA GLU A 119 -24.43 16.41 -10.40
C GLU A 119 -23.15 16.29 -9.59
N ASP A 120 -23.25 16.19 -8.26
CA ASP A 120 -22.10 15.96 -7.40
C ASP A 120 -21.34 14.69 -7.82
N LEU A 121 -22.05 13.60 -8.06
CA LEU A 121 -21.44 12.35 -8.50
C LEU A 121 -20.75 12.50 -9.85
N ARG A 122 -21.36 13.19 -10.83
CA ARG A 122 -20.70 13.47 -12.11
C ARG A 122 -19.40 14.24 -11.93
N ARG A 123 -19.39 15.24 -11.06
CA ARG A 123 -18.21 16.05 -10.75
C ARG A 123 -17.13 15.24 -10.05
N ILE A 124 -17.49 14.47 -9.03
CA ILE A 124 -16.58 13.60 -8.26
C ILE A 124 -15.90 12.59 -9.19
N PHE A 125 -16.68 11.87 -9.99
CA PHE A 125 -16.14 10.82 -10.86
C PHE A 125 -15.30 11.36 -12.01
N ARG A 126 -15.63 12.54 -12.54
CA ARG A 126 -14.79 13.25 -13.51
C ARG A 126 -13.42 13.53 -12.91
N GLN A 127 -13.38 14.13 -11.73
CA GLN A 127 -12.14 14.46 -11.03
C GLN A 127 -11.32 13.20 -10.69
N PHE A 128 -11.96 12.12 -10.28
CA PHE A 128 -11.28 10.84 -10.07
C PHE A 128 -10.68 10.27 -11.37
N GLY A 129 -11.31 10.48 -12.49
CA GLY A 129 -10.77 10.13 -13.81
C GLY A 129 -9.54 10.96 -14.19
N GLU A 130 -9.61 12.28 -14.00
CA GLU A 130 -8.51 13.23 -14.28
C GLU A 130 -7.27 12.97 -13.42
N HIS A 131 -7.46 12.55 -12.17
CA HIS A 131 -6.38 12.22 -11.23
C HIS A 131 -6.03 10.73 -11.21
N GLY A 132 -6.64 9.94 -12.09
CA GLY A 132 -6.41 8.51 -12.17
C GLY A 132 -4.97 8.15 -12.55
N GLY A 133 -4.39 7.19 -11.83
CA GLY A 133 -3.02 6.72 -12.00
C GLY A 133 -1.94 7.63 -11.39
N ALA A 134 -2.33 8.61 -10.58
CA ALA A 134 -1.44 9.40 -9.74
C ALA A 134 -1.63 9.06 -8.26
N SER A 135 -0.57 9.19 -7.48
CA SER A 135 -0.60 9.07 -6.02
C SER A 135 -0.63 10.45 -5.38
N ARG A 136 -1.44 10.60 -4.33
CA ARG A 136 -1.57 11.83 -3.55
C ARG A 136 -1.50 11.56 -2.06
N ARG A 137 -0.99 12.51 -1.30
CA ARG A 137 -0.90 12.41 0.17
C ARG A 137 -2.29 12.59 0.82
N PHE A 138 -2.48 11.96 1.98
CA PHE A 138 -3.66 12.20 2.78
C PHE A 138 -3.64 13.63 3.35
N THR A 139 -4.73 14.36 3.20
CA THR A 139 -4.99 15.53 4.02
C THR A 139 -5.21 15.12 5.48
N SER A 140 -5.15 16.06 6.42
CA SER A 140 -5.44 15.78 7.83
C SER A 140 -6.87 15.26 8.04
N ARG A 141 -7.84 15.79 7.29
CA ARG A 141 -9.24 15.36 7.31
C ARG A 141 -9.42 13.96 6.76
N LEU A 142 -8.84 13.68 5.57
CA LEU A 142 -8.89 12.36 4.98
C LEU A 142 -8.26 11.30 5.91
N ARG A 143 -7.16 11.63 6.58
CA ARG A 143 -6.51 10.74 7.56
C ARG A 143 -7.41 10.44 8.77
N ALA A 144 -8.13 11.45 9.29
CA ALA A 144 -9.08 11.27 10.38
C ALA A 144 -10.24 10.36 9.95
N THR A 145 -10.86 10.65 8.81
CA THR A 145 -11.95 9.83 8.25
C THR A 145 -11.53 8.38 8.01
N LEU A 146 -10.32 8.14 7.48
CA LEU A 146 -9.79 6.79 7.28
C LEU A 146 -9.61 6.04 8.60
N ARG A 147 -9.14 6.70 9.66
CA ARG A 147 -9.01 6.08 10.98
C ARG A 147 -10.38 5.66 11.52
N GLU A 148 -11.34 6.57 11.53
CA GLU A 148 -12.69 6.27 12.00
C GLU A 148 -13.37 5.17 11.19
N LEU A 149 -13.18 5.18 9.86
CA LEU A 149 -13.73 4.13 9.00
C LEU A 149 -13.08 2.77 9.26
N THR A 150 -11.75 2.71 9.43
CA THR A 150 -11.06 1.45 9.73
C THR A 150 -11.48 0.87 11.07
N ASP A 151 -11.72 1.71 12.07
CA ASP A 151 -12.21 1.29 13.39
C ASP A 151 -13.68 0.83 13.33
N ALA A 152 -14.50 1.48 12.49
CA ALA A 152 -15.91 1.12 12.31
C ALA A 152 -16.13 -0.07 11.38
N LEU A 153 -15.16 -0.42 10.54
CA LEU A 153 -15.34 -1.42 9.49
C LEU A 153 -15.30 -2.83 10.08
N SER A 154 -16.48 -3.35 10.41
CA SER A 154 -16.69 -4.72 10.87
C SER A 154 -17.99 -5.30 10.28
N ILE A 155 -18.08 -6.62 10.27
CA ILE A 155 -19.33 -7.31 9.85
C ILE A 155 -20.46 -6.93 10.82
N GLU A 156 -20.18 -6.88 12.10
CA GLU A 156 -21.15 -6.51 13.13
C GLU A 156 -21.73 -5.11 12.88
N ASN A 157 -20.91 -4.10 12.69
CA ASN A 157 -21.38 -2.75 12.40
C ASN A 157 -22.13 -2.65 11.07
N ALA A 158 -21.79 -3.47 10.08
CA ALA A 158 -22.51 -3.50 8.79
C ALA A 158 -23.91 -4.13 8.88
N THR A 159 -24.22 -4.80 9.98
CA THR A 159 -25.54 -5.46 10.19
C THR A 159 -26.41 -4.74 11.22
N ARG A 160 -25.85 -3.95 12.12
CA ARG A 160 -26.59 -3.20 13.16
C ARG A 160 -27.04 -1.84 12.61
N PRO A 161 -28.24 -1.36 12.89
CA PRO A 161 -28.76 -0.09 12.37
C PRO A 161 -27.83 1.12 12.62
N ASP A 162 -27.35 1.27 13.85
CA ASP A 162 -26.44 2.37 14.22
C ASP A 162 -25.09 2.25 13.52
N GLY A 163 -24.56 1.03 13.41
CA GLY A 163 -23.33 0.75 12.70
C GLY A 163 -23.48 1.03 11.19
N GLN A 164 -24.61 0.69 10.60
CA GLN A 164 -24.92 1.00 9.21
C GLN A 164 -24.98 2.52 8.97
N LEU A 165 -25.64 3.26 9.86
CA LEU A 165 -25.70 4.71 9.77
C LEU A 165 -24.28 5.31 9.83
N ARG A 166 -23.48 4.88 10.81
CA ARG A 166 -22.08 5.32 10.96
C ARG A 166 -21.27 5.03 9.71
N LEU A 167 -21.37 3.81 9.15
CA LEU A 167 -20.64 3.43 7.93
C LEU A 167 -21.09 4.25 6.71
N ARG A 168 -22.37 4.59 6.56
CA ARG A 168 -22.85 5.48 5.50
C ARG A 168 -22.22 6.86 5.58
N MET A 169 -22.23 7.45 6.78
CA MET A 169 -21.66 8.79 6.99
C MET A 169 -20.15 8.80 6.70
N LEU A 170 -19.43 7.81 7.19
CA LEU A 170 -17.99 7.68 6.96
C LEU A 170 -17.65 7.39 5.50
N ALA A 171 -18.46 6.59 4.80
CA ALA A 171 -18.28 6.33 3.38
C ALA A 171 -18.50 7.62 2.54
N ALA A 172 -19.52 8.39 2.86
CA ALA A 172 -19.76 9.68 2.22
C ALA A 172 -18.62 10.66 2.47
N SER A 173 -18.19 10.78 3.73
CA SER A 173 -17.05 11.63 4.12
C SER A 173 -15.77 11.21 3.40
N LEU A 174 -15.49 9.90 3.31
CA LEU A 174 -14.31 9.39 2.61
C LEU A 174 -14.30 9.81 1.13
N ILE A 175 -15.42 9.65 0.44
CA ILE A 175 -15.54 10.03 -0.97
C ILE A 175 -15.35 11.55 -1.13
N TYR A 176 -16.00 12.34 -0.28
CA TYR A 176 -15.87 13.80 -0.31
C TYR A 176 -14.44 14.27 0.00
N GLU A 177 -13.81 13.77 1.06
CA GLU A 177 -12.43 14.16 1.42
C GLU A 177 -11.41 13.71 0.36
N THR A 178 -11.66 12.59 -0.31
CA THR A 178 -10.82 12.16 -1.45
C THR A 178 -10.99 13.12 -2.63
N PHE A 179 -12.23 13.51 -2.94
CA PHE A 179 -12.53 14.49 -3.96
C PHE A 179 -11.86 15.83 -3.64
N ALA A 180 -12.00 16.33 -2.43
CA ALA A 180 -11.37 17.58 -1.98
C ALA A 180 -9.85 17.51 -2.11
N ALA A 181 -9.24 16.41 -1.67
CA ALA A 181 -7.79 16.19 -1.77
C ALA A 181 -7.29 16.15 -3.24
N CYS A 182 -8.12 15.72 -4.19
CA CYS A 182 -7.79 15.80 -5.61
C CYS A 182 -7.77 17.25 -6.14
N GLY A 183 -8.63 18.12 -5.62
CA GLY A 183 -8.71 19.53 -6.02
C GLY A 183 -7.69 20.44 -5.37
N GLU A 184 -7.08 20.00 -4.26
CA GLU A 184 -6.00 20.76 -3.64
C GLU A 184 -4.77 20.75 -4.56
N PRO A 185 -4.12 21.91 -4.81
CA PRO A 185 -2.83 21.91 -5.45
C PRO A 185 -1.92 20.98 -4.64
N GLU A 186 -0.99 20.32 -5.29
CA GLU A 186 0.04 19.51 -4.64
C GLU A 186 0.93 20.45 -3.81
N SER A 187 0.31 21.08 -2.81
CA SER A 187 1.02 21.91 -1.85
C SER A 187 1.94 20.93 -1.13
N LEU A 188 3.21 21.15 -1.33
CA LEU A 188 4.23 20.80 -0.37
C LEU A 188 3.63 21.15 1.00
N SER A 189 2.98 20.19 1.64
CA SER A 189 2.50 20.37 3.00
C SER A 189 3.70 20.91 3.76
N LYS A 190 3.54 22.08 4.40
CA LYS A 190 4.60 22.76 5.18
C LYS A 190 4.94 22.00 6.49
N GLY A 191 4.96 20.72 6.43
CA GLY A 191 5.68 19.76 7.23
C GLY A 191 6.21 18.80 6.21
N VAL A 192 7.43 19.08 5.73
CA VAL A 192 8.16 18.16 4.87
C VAL A 192 7.97 16.79 5.49
N ASP A 193 7.27 15.90 4.77
CA ASP A 193 7.10 14.51 5.22
C ASP A 193 8.49 13.87 5.10
N VAL A 194 9.30 14.15 6.12
CA VAL A 194 10.71 13.81 6.23
C VAL A 194 10.89 12.28 6.13
N ILE A 195 9.90 11.49 6.57
CA ILE A 195 10.02 10.04 6.58
C ILE A 195 10.16 9.45 5.17
N PRO A 196 9.35 9.80 4.17
CA PRO A 196 9.58 9.36 2.80
C PRO A 196 10.93 9.76 2.22
N GLN A 197 11.44 10.94 2.59
CA GLN A 197 12.79 11.36 2.15
C GLN A 197 13.88 10.50 2.82
N ILE A 198 13.74 10.23 4.11
CA ILE A 198 14.65 9.33 4.84
C ILE A 198 14.60 7.92 4.24
N ARG A 199 13.44 7.41 3.88
CA ARG A 199 13.30 6.11 3.21
C ARG A 199 14.05 6.10 1.86
N LYS A 200 13.82 7.10 1.01
CA LYS A 200 14.58 7.24 -0.25
C LYS A 200 16.07 7.30 -0.01
N TRP A 201 16.47 8.03 1.04
CA TRP A 201 17.89 8.11 1.41
C TRP A 201 18.42 6.74 1.86
N ILE A 202 17.70 6.00 2.72
CA ILE A 202 18.06 4.63 3.12
C ILE A 202 18.21 3.73 1.88
N ASP A 203 17.23 3.74 0.97
CA ASP A 203 17.23 2.88 -0.22
C ASP A 203 18.42 3.18 -1.17
N ALA A 204 18.85 4.43 -1.22
CA ALA A 204 20.03 4.84 -2.00
C ALA A 204 21.37 4.44 -1.34
N HIS A 205 21.40 4.26 0.00
CA HIS A 205 22.64 4.05 0.77
C HIS A 205 22.72 2.66 1.42
N LEU A 206 21.95 1.66 0.92
CA LEU A 206 21.84 0.32 1.54
C LEU A 206 23.18 -0.38 1.76
N ALA A 207 24.17 -0.13 0.89
CA ALA A 207 25.50 -0.72 0.99
C ALA A 207 26.36 -0.10 2.12
N GLU A 208 25.99 1.06 2.61
CA GLU A 208 26.75 1.80 3.64
C GLU A 208 26.35 1.37 5.05
N GLU A 209 27.21 1.72 6.02
CA GLU A 209 26.83 1.62 7.44
C GLU A 209 25.89 2.77 7.80
N ILE A 210 24.63 2.44 8.00
CA ILE A 210 23.59 3.42 8.37
C ILE A 210 23.38 3.37 9.88
N ALA A 211 23.93 4.35 10.57
CA ALA A 211 23.74 4.51 11.99
C ALA A 211 22.37 5.18 12.30
N LEU A 212 21.61 4.62 13.22
CA LEU A 212 20.31 5.16 13.63
C LEU A 212 20.35 6.64 14.08
N PRO A 213 21.36 7.11 14.85
CA PRO A 213 21.47 8.53 15.20
C PRO A 213 21.54 9.45 13.98
N ARG A 214 22.12 8.98 12.85
CA ARG A 214 22.17 9.75 11.60
C ARG A 214 20.76 9.95 11.03
N LEU A 215 19.92 8.90 11.04
CA LEU A 215 18.54 8.99 10.57
C LEU A 215 17.70 9.92 11.46
N VAL A 216 17.88 9.84 12.77
CA VAL A 216 17.23 10.75 13.74
C VAL A 216 17.64 12.20 13.44
N LYS A 217 18.94 12.47 13.25
CA LYS A 217 19.43 13.82 12.90
C LYS A 217 18.85 14.31 11.57
N LEU A 218 18.80 13.46 10.54
CA LEU A 218 18.21 13.80 9.25
C LEU A 218 16.73 14.12 9.33
N SER A 219 16.01 13.53 10.30
CA SER A 219 14.59 13.77 10.50
C SER A 219 14.27 15.16 11.07
N GLY A 220 15.21 15.81 11.75
CA GLY A 220 14.97 17.02 12.51
C GLY A 220 14.10 16.83 13.76
N TYR A 221 13.71 15.59 14.08
CA TYR A 221 12.89 15.24 15.26
C TYR A 221 13.72 14.62 16.37
N GLY A 222 13.21 14.65 17.59
CA GLY A 222 13.73 13.81 18.67
C GLY A 222 13.49 12.31 18.37
N ARG A 223 14.31 11.46 19.02
CA ARG A 223 14.32 10.00 18.76
C ARG A 223 12.93 9.35 18.84
N SER A 224 12.20 9.56 19.92
CA SER A 224 10.85 8.97 20.11
C SER A 224 9.91 9.38 18.98
N ARG A 225 9.83 10.69 18.69
CA ARG A 225 8.96 11.22 17.63
C ARG A 225 9.34 10.70 16.24
N PHE A 226 10.63 10.56 15.94
CA PHE A 226 11.10 9.96 14.70
C PHE A 226 10.63 8.50 14.57
N PHE A 227 10.77 7.69 15.63
CA PHE A 227 10.32 6.29 15.61
C PHE A 227 8.81 6.18 15.42
N ASP A 228 8.03 7.00 16.12
CA ASP A 228 6.57 7.02 15.99
C ASP A 228 6.13 7.37 14.55
N LEU A 229 6.73 8.41 13.97
CA LEU A 229 6.44 8.84 12.60
C LEU A 229 6.88 7.79 11.58
N PHE A 230 8.07 7.20 11.76
CA PHE A 230 8.59 6.17 10.88
C PHE A 230 7.73 4.91 10.92
N PHE A 231 7.33 4.49 12.14
CA PHE A 231 6.43 3.35 12.32
C PHE A 231 5.03 3.64 11.77
N ALA A 232 4.52 4.85 11.95
CA ALA A 232 3.23 5.26 11.41
C ALA A 232 3.21 5.25 9.87
N ASP A 233 4.34 5.61 9.22
CA ASP A 233 4.47 5.60 7.75
C ASP A 233 4.71 4.19 7.20
N THR A 234 5.62 3.42 7.82
CA THR A 234 6.12 2.16 7.26
C THR A 234 5.55 0.90 7.89
N GLY A 235 5.00 0.99 9.10
CA GLY A 235 4.65 -0.17 9.93
C GLY A 235 5.85 -0.92 10.50
N LEU A 236 7.07 -0.40 10.35
CA LEU A 236 8.33 -1.02 10.77
C LEU A 236 9.15 -0.04 11.61
N THR A 237 10.03 -0.58 12.45
CA THR A 237 11.09 0.24 13.01
C THR A 237 12.10 0.63 11.91
N PRO A 238 12.85 1.73 12.06
CA PRO A 238 13.88 2.11 11.07
C PRO A 238 14.90 1.00 10.81
N ASN A 239 15.27 0.24 11.84
CA ASN A 239 16.19 -0.89 11.70
C ASN A 239 15.58 -2.08 10.94
N ASP A 240 14.34 -2.44 11.24
CA ASP A 240 13.64 -3.51 10.52
C ASP A 240 13.43 -3.15 9.06
N TYR A 241 13.11 -1.88 8.78
CA TYR A 241 13.02 -1.38 7.40
C TYR A 241 14.35 -1.53 6.66
N LEU A 242 15.47 -1.09 7.27
CA LEU A 242 16.80 -1.20 6.69
C LEU A 242 17.16 -2.66 6.38
N VAL A 243 16.94 -3.55 7.34
CA VAL A 243 17.23 -4.99 7.17
C VAL A 243 16.40 -5.56 6.01
N ARG A 244 15.09 -5.29 5.96
CA ARG A 244 14.22 -5.76 4.88
C ARG A 244 14.61 -5.19 3.52
N ALA A 245 14.94 -3.90 3.43
CA ALA A 245 15.40 -3.28 2.19
C ALA A 245 16.69 -3.94 1.66
N ARG A 246 17.62 -4.27 2.54
CA ARG A 246 18.85 -5.02 2.21
C ARG A 246 18.56 -6.44 1.71
N ILE A 247 17.65 -7.15 2.38
CA ILE A 247 17.24 -8.50 1.95
C ILE A 247 16.53 -8.45 0.59
N ASN A 248 15.68 -7.45 0.36
CA ASN A 248 15.01 -7.30 -0.93
C ASN A 248 15.97 -6.99 -2.07
N ARG A 249 16.98 -6.15 -1.84
CA ARG A 249 18.08 -5.94 -2.79
C ARG A 249 18.80 -7.25 -3.11
N ALA A 250 19.08 -8.06 -2.08
CA ALA A 250 19.72 -9.36 -2.26
C ALA A 250 18.85 -10.33 -3.10
N LYS A 251 17.53 -10.37 -2.86
CA LYS A 251 16.60 -11.16 -3.69
C LYS A 251 16.64 -10.74 -5.16
N GLN A 252 16.64 -9.44 -5.42
CA GLN A 252 16.72 -8.91 -6.79
C GLN A 252 18.02 -9.27 -7.48
N GLU A 253 19.16 -9.19 -6.78
CA GLU A 253 20.46 -9.58 -7.31
C GLU A 253 20.54 -11.10 -7.58
N LEU A 254 20.05 -11.92 -6.65
CA LEU A 254 20.05 -13.39 -6.79
C LEU A 254 19.14 -13.88 -7.91
N ALA A 255 18.04 -13.21 -8.19
CA ALA A 255 17.09 -13.55 -9.25
C ALA A 255 17.60 -13.18 -10.65
N ARG A 256 18.70 -12.44 -10.77
CA ARG A 256 19.27 -12.09 -12.08
C ARG A 256 20.00 -13.31 -12.69
N PRO A 257 19.69 -13.72 -13.93
CA PRO A 257 20.40 -14.82 -14.60
C PRO A 257 21.92 -14.60 -14.66
N ALA A 258 22.35 -13.36 -14.90
CA ALA A 258 23.75 -12.96 -15.02
C ALA A 258 24.49 -12.81 -13.67
N PHE A 259 23.87 -13.16 -12.53
CA PHE A 259 24.57 -13.07 -11.25
C PHE A 259 25.71 -14.10 -11.17
N GLY A 260 26.96 -13.66 -11.30
CA GLY A 260 28.18 -14.47 -11.19
C GLY A 260 28.98 -14.26 -9.90
N GLY A 261 28.43 -13.50 -8.94
CA GLY A 261 29.15 -13.10 -7.74
C GLY A 261 29.12 -14.12 -6.60
N THR A 262 30.05 -13.98 -5.65
CA THR A 262 30.06 -14.76 -4.42
C THR A 262 29.02 -14.25 -3.42
N LEU A 263 28.59 -15.12 -2.48
CA LEU A 263 27.69 -14.71 -1.39
C LEU A 263 28.33 -13.63 -0.50
N LEU A 264 29.65 -13.66 -0.32
CA LEU A 264 30.38 -12.63 0.42
C LEU A 264 30.27 -11.26 -0.28
N GLY A 265 30.54 -11.24 -1.59
CA GLY A 265 30.41 -10.01 -2.40
C GLY A 265 28.97 -9.48 -2.43
N LEU A 266 27.98 -10.36 -2.50
CA LEU A 266 26.57 -9.98 -2.42
C LEU A 266 26.24 -9.38 -1.06
N ALA A 267 26.64 -10.02 0.04
CA ALA A 267 26.45 -9.52 1.39
C ALA A 267 27.00 -8.11 1.55
N ALA A 268 28.23 -7.86 1.08
CA ALA A 268 28.86 -6.53 1.12
C ALA A 268 28.07 -5.49 0.32
N ARG A 269 27.67 -5.80 -0.91
CA ARG A 269 26.86 -4.87 -1.75
C ARG A 269 25.49 -4.59 -1.15
N CYS A 270 24.97 -5.50 -0.35
CA CYS A 270 23.72 -5.30 0.39
C CYS A 270 23.92 -4.70 1.79
N GLY A 271 25.13 -4.30 2.16
CA GLY A 271 25.45 -3.62 3.42
C GLY A 271 25.52 -4.53 4.64
N PHE A 272 25.74 -5.84 4.47
CA PHE A 272 25.99 -6.76 5.58
C PHE A 272 27.49 -6.89 5.85
N LYS A 273 27.87 -6.90 7.12
CA LYS A 273 29.27 -6.99 7.57
C LYS A 273 29.91 -8.37 7.33
N SER A 274 29.09 -9.43 7.17
CA SER A 274 29.59 -10.79 6.89
C SER A 274 28.57 -11.64 6.12
N ALA A 275 29.05 -12.61 5.37
CA ALA A 275 28.23 -13.58 4.65
C ALA A 275 27.41 -14.46 5.63
N THR A 276 27.92 -14.74 6.82
CA THR A 276 27.23 -15.53 7.85
C THR A 276 25.99 -14.79 8.37
N VAL A 277 26.15 -13.53 8.78
CA VAL A 277 25.04 -12.68 9.24
C VAL A 277 24.02 -12.48 8.12
N PHE A 278 24.48 -12.25 6.90
CA PHE A 278 23.65 -12.14 5.72
C PHE A 278 22.79 -13.42 5.51
N SER A 279 23.43 -14.59 5.45
CA SER A 279 22.74 -15.86 5.18
C SER A 279 21.70 -16.20 6.26
N ALA A 280 22.05 -16.00 7.53
CA ALA A 280 21.13 -16.20 8.65
C ALA A 280 19.94 -15.23 8.59
N THR A 281 20.20 -13.94 8.32
CA THR A 281 19.16 -12.91 8.20
C THR A 281 18.27 -13.17 6.99
N PHE A 282 18.85 -13.52 5.84
CA PHE A 282 18.12 -13.86 4.62
C PHE A 282 17.19 -15.05 4.87
N ARG A 283 17.70 -16.15 5.45
CA ARG A 283 16.87 -17.33 5.76
C ARG A 283 15.73 -17.00 6.73
N ARG A 284 15.98 -16.16 7.74
CA ARG A 284 14.95 -15.72 8.68
C ARG A 284 13.83 -14.93 8.01
N HIS A 285 14.15 -14.09 6.98
CA HIS A 285 13.18 -13.24 6.32
C HIS A 285 12.53 -13.89 5.07
N VAL A 286 13.21 -14.84 4.42
CA VAL A 286 12.77 -15.45 3.15
C VAL A 286 12.32 -16.91 3.33
N GLY A 287 12.67 -17.54 4.47
CA GLY A 287 12.36 -18.95 4.75
C GLY A 287 13.39 -19.94 4.20
N VAL A 288 14.14 -19.58 3.17
CA VAL A 288 15.16 -20.44 2.53
C VAL A 288 16.53 -19.74 2.49
N SER A 289 17.60 -20.54 2.27
CA SER A 289 18.94 -19.95 2.14
C SER A 289 19.08 -19.15 0.83
N PRO A 290 20.03 -18.19 0.75
CA PRO A 290 20.29 -17.43 -0.47
C PRO A 290 20.57 -18.33 -1.70
N SER A 291 21.34 -19.41 -1.52
CA SER A 291 21.66 -20.35 -2.59
C SER A 291 20.45 -21.13 -3.08
N ARG A 292 19.58 -21.57 -2.17
CA ARG A 292 18.33 -22.24 -2.51
C ARG A 292 17.37 -21.30 -3.22
N PHE A 293 17.19 -20.08 -2.69
CA PHE A 293 16.38 -19.05 -3.33
C PHE A 293 16.83 -18.79 -4.78
N ARG A 294 18.14 -18.72 -5.03
CA ARG A 294 18.67 -18.57 -6.37
C ARG A 294 18.32 -19.73 -7.28
N ALA A 295 18.49 -20.99 -6.81
CA ALA A 295 18.15 -22.16 -7.59
C ALA A 295 16.66 -22.18 -7.98
N GLU A 296 15.77 -21.84 -7.06
CA GLU A 296 14.32 -21.76 -7.28
C GLU A 296 13.90 -20.58 -8.19
N ALA A 297 14.65 -19.47 -8.19
CA ALA A 297 14.35 -18.31 -9.03
C ALA A 297 14.80 -18.45 -10.50
N LEU A 298 15.66 -19.42 -10.80
CA LEU A 298 16.21 -19.67 -12.14
C LEU A 298 15.63 -20.94 -12.79
N SER A 299 14.85 -21.73 -12.06
CA SER A 299 14.05 -22.86 -12.53
C SER A 299 12.71 -22.41 -13.08
#